data_480c38f55e475c7e5c501b52bb5a2a65
#
_entry.id   480c38f55e475c7e5c501b52bb5a2a65
#
_cell.length_a   1.000
_cell.length_b   1.000
_cell.length_c   1.000
_cell.angle_alpha   90.00
_cell.angle_beta   90.00
_cell.angle_gamma   90.00
#
_symmetry.space_group_name_H-M   'P 1'
#
loop_
_entity.id
_entity.type
_entity.pdbx_description
1 polymer ?
#
loop_
_entity_poly.entity_id
_entity_poly.type
_entity_poly.pdbx_seq_one_letter_code
_entity_poly.pdbx_strand_id
1 'polypeptide(L)'
;MVSYAGLERLLARKEMKKSDLTKALGLSSRTIAKLAKGEKLSGAVVRKLCAFFACEPSDLFRVISSNPILQTLRDEKEMKISGGLYHELQVRMTYNSNHIEGSRLSEDQTRMIFETNTLDVGDGIPVDDVLETVHHFRAIDYVIDVAEEPLTEEIIKHLHFLLKHDTKDATLSWFAVGDYKKRGNVVGGMETARPKDVPAKMKALLNDYNAKENITIYDIIAFHSDFEHIHPFQDGNGRVGRLIALKECLRLGIVPFFIEDSKKQFYYRGLSQWNVEKGYLTDTCLDGQDTFRKLLEKFDLEI
;
A
#
# COMPACT_ATOMS: atom_id res chain seq x y z
N MET A 1 4.82 11.39 15.54
CA MET A 1 5.28 12.81 15.67
C MET A 1 4.58 13.61 14.59
N VAL A 2 4.54 14.95 14.69
CA VAL A 2 3.91 15.82 13.69
C VAL A 2 4.93 16.81 13.15
N SER A 3 5.09 16.89 11.83
CA SER A 3 5.87 17.94 11.18
C SER A 3 4.99 19.16 10.92
N TYR A 4 5.42 20.33 11.32
CA TYR A 4 4.79 21.62 11.05
C TYR A 4 5.53 22.42 9.98
N ALA A 5 6.28 21.74 9.09
CA ALA A 5 7.00 22.39 7.99
C ALA A 5 6.08 23.21 7.08
N GLY A 6 4.83 22.76 6.89
CA GLY A 6 3.81 23.53 6.17
C GLY A 6 3.48 24.85 6.84
N LEU A 7 3.22 24.84 8.15
CA LEU A 7 2.98 26.05 8.94
C LEU A 7 4.21 26.97 8.91
N GLU A 8 5.43 26.43 8.97
CA GLU A 8 6.67 27.23 8.89
C GLU A 8 6.78 27.96 7.55
N ARG A 9 6.44 27.30 6.44
CA ARG A 9 6.38 27.95 5.11
C ARG A 9 5.33 29.07 5.06
N LEU A 10 4.15 28.85 5.65
CA LEU A 10 3.07 29.84 5.69
C LEU A 10 3.45 31.04 6.57
N LEU A 11 4.11 30.80 7.69
CA LEU A 11 4.65 31.86 8.57
C LEU A 11 5.72 32.69 7.83
N ALA A 12 6.66 32.00 7.14
CA ALA A 12 7.71 32.69 6.37
C ALA A 12 7.12 33.59 5.27
N ARG A 13 6.08 33.13 4.57
CA ARG A 13 5.36 33.94 3.55
C ARG A 13 4.72 35.21 4.11
N LYS A 14 4.33 35.20 5.40
CA LYS A 14 3.76 36.34 6.11
C LYS A 14 4.78 37.09 6.96
N GLU A 15 6.06 36.75 6.85
CA GLU A 15 7.18 37.31 7.67
C GLU A 15 6.95 37.22 9.20
N MET A 16 6.29 36.13 9.61
CA MET A 16 5.90 35.90 11.00
C MET A 16 6.77 34.80 11.64
N LYS A 17 6.94 34.89 12.96
CA LYS A 17 7.51 33.82 13.79
C LYS A 17 6.38 33.03 14.51
N LYS A 18 6.67 31.82 14.97
CA LYS A 18 5.72 31.00 15.76
C LYS A 18 5.19 31.76 16.98
N SER A 19 6.03 32.61 17.64
CA SER A 19 5.64 33.46 18.77
C SER A 19 4.57 34.49 18.44
N ASP A 20 4.50 34.94 17.19
CA ASP A 20 3.55 35.98 16.77
C ASP A 20 2.13 35.45 16.72
N LEU A 21 1.97 34.13 16.61
CA LEU A 21 0.67 33.44 16.68
C LEU A 21 -0.01 33.64 18.05
N THR A 22 0.76 33.92 19.11
CA THR A 22 0.20 34.28 20.41
C THR A 22 -0.57 35.59 20.35
N LYS A 23 -0.01 36.60 19.67
CA LYS A 23 -0.66 37.89 19.48
C LYS A 23 -1.76 37.86 18.45
N ALA A 24 -1.53 37.20 17.33
CA ALA A 24 -2.45 37.14 16.19
C ALA A 24 -3.71 36.27 16.44
N LEU A 25 -3.58 35.15 17.18
CA LEU A 25 -4.63 34.15 17.35
C LEU A 25 -4.97 33.84 18.81
N GLY A 26 -4.31 34.48 19.77
CA GLY A 26 -4.50 34.19 21.19
C GLY A 26 -4.04 32.78 21.59
N LEU A 27 -3.02 32.22 20.90
CA LEU A 27 -2.50 30.90 21.24
C LEU A 27 -1.67 30.97 22.51
N SER A 28 -1.84 30.01 23.40
CA SER A 28 -1.06 29.95 24.66
C SER A 28 0.40 29.57 24.39
N SER A 29 1.30 29.98 25.29
CA SER A 29 2.71 29.59 25.26
C SER A 29 2.88 28.06 25.24
N ARG A 30 1.98 27.32 25.90
CA ARG A 30 1.93 25.85 25.86
C ARG A 30 1.65 25.32 24.45
N THR A 31 0.74 25.97 23.72
CA THR A 31 0.44 25.61 22.31
C THR A 31 1.63 25.88 21.39
N ILE A 32 2.34 27.00 21.60
CA ILE A 32 3.56 27.30 20.85
C ILE A 32 4.68 26.29 21.15
N ALA A 33 4.82 25.87 22.42
CA ALA A 33 5.78 24.83 22.79
C ALA A 33 5.45 23.47 22.14
N LYS A 34 4.17 23.12 22.00
CA LYS A 34 3.73 21.90 21.26
C LYS A 34 4.11 21.95 19.78
N LEU A 35 3.93 23.10 19.13
CA LEU A 35 4.38 23.32 17.76
C LEU A 35 5.89 23.10 17.60
N ALA A 36 6.68 23.58 18.54
CA ALA A 36 8.14 23.42 18.51
C ALA A 36 8.58 21.97 18.71
N LYS A 37 7.80 21.19 19.47
CA LYS A 37 8.09 19.77 19.78
C LYS A 37 7.46 18.78 18.80
N GLY A 38 6.74 19.23 17.79
CA GLY A 38 6.03 18.35 16.88
C GLY A 38 4.92 17.54 17.55
N GLU A 39 4.27 18.10 18.59
CA GLU A 39 3.14 17.47 19.26
C GLU A 39 1.81 17.81 18.55
N LYS A 40 0.82 16.90 18.62
CA LYS A 40 -0.51 17.14 18.04
C LYS A 40 -1.20 18.33 18.71
N LEU A 41 -1.79 19.20 17.89
CA LEU A 41 -2.66 20.29 18.32
C LEU A 41 -4.11 19.85 18.44
N SER A 42 -4.90 20.57 19.23
CA SER A 42 -6.34 20.36 19.27
C SER A 42 -7.01 20.82 17.96
N GLY A 43 -8.11 20.19 17.56
CA GLY A 43 -8.85 20.57 16.36
C GLY A 43 -9.32 22.03 16.36
N ALA A 44 -9.58 22.62 17.55
CA ALA A 44 -9.93 24.05 17.67
C ALA A 44 -8.74 24.95 17.27
N VAL A 45 -7.51 24.60 17.66
CA VAL A 45 -6.31 25.34 17.29
C VAL A 45 -6.03 25.18 15.79
N VAL A 46 -6.17 23.97 15.26
CA VAL A 46 -6.00 23.69 13.83
C VAL A 46 -6.96 24.55 13.01
N ARG A 47 -8.25 24.55 13.35
CA ARG A 47 -9.24 25.42 12.67
C ARG A 47 -8.90 26.91 12.71
N LYS A 48 -8.40 27.42 13.86
CA LYS A 48 -7.94 28.82 13.94
C LYS A 48 -6.79 29.11 13.00
N LEU A 49 -5.82 28.21 12.92
CA LEU A 49 -4.67 28.34 12.02
C LEU A 49 -5.13 28.27 10.55
N CYS A 50 -5.96 27.32 10.19
CA CYS A 50 -6.50 27.21 8.82
C CYS A 50 -7.25 28.47 8.40
N ALA A 51 -8.11 29.00 9.27
CA ALA A 51 -8.83 30.24 9.00
C ALA A 51 -7.90 31.44 8.83
N PHE A 52 -6.86 31.55 9.65
CA PHE A 52 -5.88 32.66 9.61
C PHE A 52 -5.00 32.64 8.34
N PHE A 53 -4.59 31.45 7.93
CA PHE A 53 -3.76 31.27 6.74
C PHE A 53 -4.55 31.00 5.47
N ALA A 54 -5.88 30.89 5.54
CA ALA A 54 -6.77 30.50 4.42
C ALA A 54 -6.27 29.20 3.73
N CYS A 55 -6.07 28.14 4.53
CA CYS A 55 -5.48 26.89 4.08
C CYS A 55 -6.19 25.68 4.71
N GLU A 56 -5.94 24.49 4.17
CA GLU A 56 -6.42 23.22 4.72
C GLU A 56 -5.48 22.69 5.82
N PRO A 57 -5.93 21.78 6.69
CA PRO A 57 -5.08 21.17 7.73
C PRO A 57 -3.82 20.51 7.17
N SER A 58 -3.89 19.88 6.00
CA SER A 58 -2.77 19.27 5.29
C SER A 58 -1.66 20.25 4.90
N ASP A 59 -2.03 21.53 4.69
CA ASP A 59 -1.06 22.59 4.42
C ASP A 59 -0.29 23.05 5.65
N LEU A 60 -0.85 22.79 6.85
CA LEU A 60 -0.23 23.19 8.13
C LEU A 60 0.76 22.15 8.65
N PHE A 61 0.33 20.88 8.61
CA PHE A 61 1.11 19.81 9.22
C PHE A 61 0.85 18.46 8.54
N ARG A 62 1.80 17.57 8.74
CA ARG A 62 1.65 16.15 8.43
C ARG A 62 2.08 15.29 9.62
N VAL A 63 1.47 14.12 9.74
CA VAL A 63 1.91 13.12 10.71
C VAL A 63 3.14 12.43 10.13
N ILE A 64 4.23 12.42 10.89
CA ILE A 64 5.46 11.69 10.53
C ILE A 64 5.30 10.28 11.07
N SER A 65 5.47 9.30 10.20
CA SER A 65 5.52 7.89 10.62
C SER A 65 6.76 7.62 11.46
N SER A 66 6.64 6.73 12.43
CA SER A 66 7.81 6.19 13.15
C SER A 66 8.53 5.13 12.33
N ASN A 67 7.91 4.61 11.26
CA ASN A 67 8.53 3.68 10.33
C ASN A 67 9.32 4.46 9.27
N PRO A 68 10.67 4.35 9.22
CA PRO A 68 11.49 5.11 8.30
C PRO A 68 11.21 4.75 6.84
N ILE A 69 10.91 3.49 6.53
CA ILE A 69 10.55 3.08 5.15
C ILE A 69 9.30 3.84 4.71
N LEU A 70 8.23 3.78 5.52
CA LEU A 70 6.96 4.45 5.18
C LEU A 70 7.13 5.96 5.05
N GLN A 71 7.94 6.56 5.93
CA GLN A 71 8.19 7.99 5.88
C GLN A 71 8.94 8.37 4.60
N THR A 72 9.97 7.62 4.22
CA THR A 72 10.72 7.83 2.96
C THR A 72 9.79 7.71 1.75
N LEU A 73 8.97 6.65 1.71
CA LEU A 73 8.01 6.47 0.61
C LEU A 73 7.04 7.64 0.47
N ARG A 74 6.54 8.17 1.59
CA ARG A 74 5.63 9.34 1.61
C ARG A 74 6.33 10.61 1.15
N ASP A 75 7.54 10.85 1.64
CA ASP A 75 8.31 12.04 1.29
C ASP A 75 8.69 12.04 -0.20
N GLU A 76 9.18 10.91 -0.72
CA GLU A 76 9.54 10.78 -2.13
C GLU A 76 8.33 10.85 -3.06
N LYS A 77 7.18 10.24 -2.68
CA LYS A 77 5.90 10.36 -3.40
C LYS A 77 5.45 11.82 -3.50
N GLU A 78 5.48 12.57 -2.39
CA GLU A 78 5.07 13.97 -2.35
C GLU A 78 6.00 14.86 -3.16
N MET A 79 7.31 14.64 -3.06
CA MET A 79 8.34 15.41 -3.77
C MET A 79 8.51 14.96 -5.22
N LYS A 80 7.86 13.87 -5.65
CA LYS A 80 7.99 13.26 -6.98
C LYS A 80 9.44 12.94 -7.34
N ILE A 81 10.17 12.34 -6.39
CA ILE A 81 11.57 11.98 -6.59
C ILE A 81 11.66 10.84 -7.60
N SER A 82 12.46 11.05 -8.65
CA SER A 82 12.80 10.01 -9.62
C SER A 82 14.01 9.21 -9.14
N GLY A 83 13.97 7.89 -9.32
CA GLY A 83 15.07 6.98 -9.00
C GLY A 83 15.28 6.73 -7.49
N GLY A 84 14.34 7.12 -6.64
CA GLY A 84 14.34 6.83 -5.20
C GLY A 84 13.69 5.48 -4.85
N LEU A 85 13.55 5.22 -3.55
CA LEU A 85 12.92 3.99 -3.03
C LEU A 85 11.46 3.85 -3.50
N TYR A 86 10.68 4.94 -3.46
CA TYR A 86 9.30 4.95 -3.94
C TYR A 86 9.21 4.56 -5.41
N HIS A 87 10.07 5.13 -6.25
CA HIS A 87 10.14 4.83 -7.67
C HIS A 87 10.43 3.33 -7.91
N GLU A 88 11.48 2.81 -7.27
CA GLU A 88 11.86 1.39 -7.42
C GLU A 88 10.80 0.44 -6.88
N LEU A 89 10.15 0.78 -5.75
CA LEU A 89 9.01 0.02 -5.23
C LEU A 89 7.86 -0.03 -6.24
N GLN A 90 7.48 1.12 -6.80
CA GLN A 90 6.40 1.21 -7.80
C GLN A 90 6.69 0.30 -8.99
N VAL A 91 7.85 0.41 -9.60
CA VAL A 91 8.21 -0.35 -10.80
C VAL A 91 8.32 -1.85 -10.50
N ARG A 92 9.14 -2.22 -9.52
CA ARG A 92 9.46 -3.64 -9.27
C ARG A 92 8.25 -4.42 -8.73
N MET A 93 7.51 -3.83 -7.79
CA MET A 93 6.34 -4.50 -7.24
C MET A 93 5.25 -4.65 -8.28
N THR A 94 5.01 -3.62 -9.10
CA THR A 94 4.00 -3.67 -10.14
C THR A 94 4.36 -4.68 -11.22
N TYR A 95 5.59 -4.63 -11.74
CA TYR A 95 6.06 -5.59 -12.72
C TYR A 95 5.89 -7.03 -12.22
N ASN A 96 6.54 -7.36 -11.10
CA ASN A 96 6.53 -8.73 -10.59
C ASN A 96 5.12 -9.21 -10.25
N SER A 97 4.32 -8.38 -9.58
CA SER A 97 2.97 -8.73 -9.17
C SER A 97 2.04 -8.99 -10.36
N ASN A 98 2.12 -8.19 -11.42
CA ASN A 98 1.32 -8.39 -12.63
C ASN A 98 1.86 -9.54 -13.49
N HIS A 99 3.18 -9.70 -13.59
CA HIS A 99 3.80 -10.77 -14.39
C HIS A 99 3.53 -12.16 -13.80
N ILE A 100 3.47 -12.29 -12.47
CA ILE A 100 2.99 -13.50 -11.79
C ILE A 100 1.57 -13.87 -12.25
N GLU A 101 0.70 -12.90 -12.46
CA GLU A 101 -0.69 -13.12 -12.93
C GLU A 101 -0.81 -13.23 -14.47
N GLY A 102 0.30 -13.13 -15.20
CA GLY A 102 0.36 -13.39 -16.64
C GLY A 102 0.40 -12.15 -17.53
N SER A 103 0.60 -10.97 -16.99
CA SER A 103 0.87 -9.76 -17.78
C SER A 103 2.06 -9.97 -18.70
N ARG A 104 1.97 -9.42 -19.90
CA ARG A 104 3.02 -9.51 -20.95
C ARG A 104 3.99 -8.32 -20.95
N LEU A 105 3.73 -7.31 -20.11
CA LEU A 105 4.63 -6.17 -20.00
C LEU A 105 5.96 -6.58 -19.36
N SER A 106 7.05 -6.14 -19.95
CA SER A 106 8.38 -6.27 -19.36
C SER A 106 8.58 -5.27 -18.22
N GLU A 107 9.65 -5.44 -17.44
CA GLU A 107 10.01 -4.46 -16.39
C GLU A 107 10.33 -3.10 -17.00
N ASP A 108 11.05 -3.06 -18.14
CA ASP A 108 11.36 -1.80 -18.84
C ASP A 108 10.10 -1.09 -19.34
N GLN A 109 9.12 -1.83 -19.87
CA GLN A 109 7.85 -1.27 -20.28
C GLN A 109 7.03 -0.77 -19.07
N THR A 110 7.04 -1.51 -17.96
CA THR A 110 6.40 -1.08 -16.70
C THR A 110 7.05 0.21 -16.19
N ARG A 111 8.38 0.30 -16.22
CA ARG A 111 9.16 1.49 -15.87
C ARG A 111 8.83 2.67 -16.77
N MET A 112 8.78 2.45 -18.08
CA MET A 112 8.43 3.48 -19.06
C MET A 112 7.02 4.06 -18.81
N ILE A 113 6.04 3.20 -18.53
CA ILE A 113 4.68 3.65 -18.19
C ILE A 113 4.72 4.52 -16.92
N PHE A 114 5.45 4.11 -15.88
CA PHE A 114 5.55 4.85 -14.64
C PHE A 114 6.23 6.22 -14.82
N GLU A 115 7.36 6.25 -15.51
CA GLU A 115 8.20 7.45 -15.65
C GLU A 115 7.65 8.46 -16.65
N THR A 116 7.09 7.99 -17.76
CA THR A 116 6.78 8.85 -18.91
C THR A 116 5.31 8.86 -19.29
N ASN A 117 4.51 7.97 -18.71
CA ASN A 117 3.11 7.72 -19.11
C ASN A 117 3.00 7.36 -20.61
N THR A 118 4.03 6.74 -21.17
CA THR A 118 4.08 6.24 -22.54
C THR A 118 4.42 4.75 -22.55
N LEU A 119 4.15 4.11 -23.68
CA LEU A 119 4.47 2.70 -23.89
C LEU A 119 4.97 2.54 -25.31
N ASP A 120 6.15 1.93 -25.45
CA ASP A 120 6.59 1.43 -26.75
C ASP A 120 5.98 0.04 -26.95
N VAL A 121 4.99 -0.02 -27.84
CA VAL A 121 4.22 -1.23 -28.10
C VAL A 121 4.95 -2.09 -29.13
N GLY A 122 5.53 -3.17 -28.67
CA GLY A 122 5.74 -4.33 -29.53
C GLY A 122 4.41 -5.05 -29.81
N ASP A 123 4.43 -6.08 -30.65
CA ASP A 123 3.22 -6.78 -31.09
C ASP A 123 2.40 -7.39 -29.92
N GLY A 124 1.15 -6.98 -29.82
CA GLY A 124 0.11 -7.72 -29.13
C GLY A 124 0.10 -7.65 -27.61
N ILE A 125 0.44 -6.49 -27.00
CA ILE A 125 0.19 -6.27 -25.56
C ILE A 125 -1.31 -6.02 -25.36
N PRO A 126 -1.98 -6.80 -24.47
CA PRO A 126 -3.37 -6.57 -24.12
C PRO A 126 -3.55 -5.18 -23.46
N VAL A 127 -4.63 -4.48 -23.80
CA VAL A 127 -4.94 -3.18 -23.19
C VAL A 127 -5.13 -3.32 -21.69
N ASP A 128 -5.70 -4.43 -21.23
CA ASP A 128 -5.88 -4.68 -19.80
C ASP A 128 -4.55 -4.81 -19.05
N ASP A 129 -3.49 -5.34 -19.66
CA ASP A 129 -2.16 -5.39 -19.03
C ASP A 129 -1.64 -3.97 -18.73
N VAL A 130 -1.89 -3.01 -19.63
CA VAL A 130 -1.51 -1.61 -19.44
C VAL A 130 -2.38 -0.95 -18.36
N LEU A 131 -3.70 -1.15 -18.44
CA LEU A 131 -4.64 -0.61 -17.44
C LEU A 131 -4.34 -1.15 -16.05
N GLU A 132 -4.19 -2.46 -15.89
CA GLU A 132 -3.89 -3.09 -14.62
C GLU A 132 -2.53 -2.66 -14.06
N THR A 133 -1.55 -2.35 -14.94
CA THR A 133 -0.26 -1.79 -14.51
C THR A 133 -0.42 -0.38 -13.95
N VAL A 134 -1.12 0.51 -14.64
CA VAL A 134 -1.42 1.87 -14.14
C VAL A 134 -2.25 1.82 -12.85
N HIS A 135 -3.20 0.91 -12.78
CA HIS A 135 -4.04 0.69 -11.60
C HIS A 135 -3.24 0.16 -10.41
N HIS A 136 -2.26 -0.70 -10.66
CA HIS A 136 -1.40 -1.23 -9.60
C HIS A 136 -0.53 -0.13 -8.98
N PHE A 137 -0.01 0.81 -9.78
CA PHE A 137 0.68 1.99 -9.23
C PHE A 137 -0.24 2.79 -8.31
N ARG A 138 -1.49 3.05 -8.69
CA ARG A 138 -2.48 3.74 -7.85
C ARG A 138 -2.81 2.95 -6.59
N ALA A 139 -2.84 1.63 -6.68
CA ALA A 139 -3.08 0.77 -5.52
C ALA A 139 -1.90 0.80 -4.54
N ILE A 140 -0.65 0.86 -5.00
CA ILE A 140 0.52 1.08 -4.14
C ILE A 140 0.46 2.47 -3.49
N ASP A 141 0.07 3.51 -4.24
CA ASP A 141 -0.12 4.85 -3.68
C ASP A 141 -1.15 4.84 -2.55
N TYR A 142 -2.28 4.18 -2.76
CA TYR A 142 -3.31 4.03 -1.73
C TYR A 142 -2.79 3.25 -0.52
N VAL A 143 -2.04 2.17 -0.72
CA VAL A 143 -1.39 1.42 0.37
C VAL A 143 -0.51 2.31 1.23
N ILE A 144 0.33 3.17 0.62
CA ILE A 144 1.21 4.11 1.34
C ILE A 144 0.39 5.11 2.15
N ASP A 145 -0.73 5.61 1.58
CA ASP A 145 -1.59 6.59 2.23
C ASP A 145 -2.28 6.01 3.47
N VAL A 146 -2.85 4.79 3.37
CA VAL A 146 -3.58 4.13 4.44
C VAL A 146 -2.73 3.16 5.27
N ALA A 147 -1.40 3.16 5.10
CA ALA A 147 -0.53 2.16 5.69
C ALA A 147 -0.73 1.99 7.20
N GLU A 148 -0.90 3.09 7.95
CA GLU A 148 -1.02 3.07 9.42
C GLU A 148 -2.44 2.75 9.91
N GLU A 149 -3.43 2.67 9.02
CA GLU A 149 -4.79 2.29 9.38
C GLU A 149 -4.90 0.78 9.67
N PRO A 150 -5.77 0.35 10.59
CA PRO A 150 -6.08 -1.07 10.76
C PRO A 150 -6.57 -1.68 9.44
N LEU A 151 -6.23 -2.94 9.18
CA LEU A 151 -6.72 -3.65 8.00
C LEU A 151 -8.23 -3.91 8.14
N THR A 152 -9.01 -3.43 7.18
CA THR A 152 -10.46 -3.57 7.14
C THR A 152 -10.95 -4.19 5.83
N GLU A 153 -12.18 -4.63 5.83
CA GLU A 153 -12.84 -5.16 4.62
C GLU A 153 -12.95 -4.07 3.53
N GLU A 154 -13.19 -2.83 3.92
CA GLU A 154 -13.29 -1.68 3.02
C GLU A 154 -11.96 -1.42 2.30
N ILE A 155 -10.84 -1.47 3.02
CA ILE A 155 -9.50 -1.33 2.41
C ILE A 155 -9.26 -2.44 1.39
N ILE A 156 -9.58 -3.69 1.75
CA ILE A 156 -9.41 -4.85 0.86
C ILE A 156 -10.25 -4.71 -0.41
N LYS A 157 -11.52 -4.36 -0.26
CA LYS A 157 -12.44 -4.14 -1.39
C LYS A 157 -12.01 -2.96 -2.25
N HIS A 158 -11.50 -1.90 -1.64
CA HIS A 158 -11.01 -0.74 -2.38
C HIS A 158 -9.75 -1.05 -3.19
N LEU A 159 -8.82 -1.85 -2.66
CA LEU A 159 -7.67 -2.35 -3.41
C LEU A 159 -8.11 -3.13 -4.66
N HIS A 160 -9.09 -4.03 -4.51
CA HIS A 160 -9.65 -4.74 -5.65
C HIS A 160 -10.34 -3.80 -6.65
N PHE A 161 -11.09 -2.79 -6.16
CA PHE A 161 -11.68 -1.76 -7.02
C PHE A 161 -10.60 -1.03 -7.83
N LEU A 162 -9.53 -0.56 -7.17
CA LEU A 162 -8.43 0.14 -7.84
C LEU A 162 -7.79 -0.71 -8.93
N LEU A 163 -7.64 -2.01 -8.73
CA LEU A 163 -7.01 -2.91 -9.70
C LEU A 163 -7.91 -3.22 -10.91
N LYS A 164 -9.21 -3.35 -10.71
CA LYS A 164 -10.10 -3.96 -11.71
C LYS A 164 -11.11 -3.01 -12.34
N HIS A 165 -11.25 -1.75 -11.85
CA HIS A 165 -12.13 -0.79 -12.52
C HIS A 165 -11.64 -0.52 -13.94
N ASP A 166 -12.56 -0.26 -14.85
CA ASP A 166 -12.30 0.06 -16.28
C ASP A 166 -11.59 -1.05 -17.09
N THR A 167 -11.34 -2.22 -16.53
CA THR A 167 -10.85 -3.38 -17.28
C THR A 167 -11.99 -4.05 -18.04
N LYS A 168 -11.65 -4.92 -19.00
CA LYS A 168 -12.62 -5.70 -19.74
C LYS A 168 -13.57 -6.49 -18.81
N ASP A 169 -13.04 -7.06 -17.73
CA ASP A 169 -13.82 -7.80 -16.75
C ASP A 169 -14.88 -6.94 -16.07
N ALA A 170 -14.60 -5.65 -15.84
CA ALA A 170 -15.54 -4.70 -15.22
C ALA A 170 -16.84 -4.53 -16.04
N THR A 171 -16.82 -4.84 -17.34
CA THR A 171 -17.99 -4.77 -18.21
C THR A 171 -18.94 -5.97 -18.05
N LEU A 172 -18.50 -7.02 -17.35
CA LEU A 172 -19.26 -8.24 -17.19
C LEU A 172 -20.24 -8.13 -16.02
N SER A 173 -21.52 -8.32 -16.26
CA SER A 173 -22.59 -8.17 -15.26
C SER A 173 -22.44 -9.06 -14.01
N TRP A 174 -21.71 -10.15 -14.13
CA TRP A 174 -21.44 -11.08 -13.04
C TRP A 174 -20.12 -10.83 -12.31
N PHE A 175 -19.25 -9.95 -12.83
CA PHE A 175 -17.99 -9.58 -12.20
C PHE A 175 -18.22 -8.40 -11.25
N ALA A 176 -17.92 -8.59 -9.97
CA ALA A 176 -18.14 -7.59 -8.94
C ALA A 176 -16.83 -6.82 -8.67
N VAL A 177 -16.67 -5.67 -9.32
CA VAL A 177 -15.52 -4.78 -9.07
C VAL A 177 -15.65 -4.15 -7.68
N GLY A 178 -14.62 -4.32 -6.85
CA GLY A 178 -14.63 -3.79 -5.48
C GLY A 178 -15.56 -4.53 -4.52
N ASP A 179 -16.05 -5.72 -4.90
CA ASP A 179 -16.88 -6.55 -4.02
C ASP A 179 -16.58 -8.05 -4.25
N TYR A 180 -17.08 -8.88 -3.32
CA TYR A 180 -16.81 -10.30 -3.33
C TYR A 180 -17.44 -11.01 -4.54
N LYS A 181 -16.80 -12.11 -4.93
CA LYS A 181 -17.21 -12.93 -6.09
C LYS A 181 -18.65 -13.42 -5.97
N LYS A 182 -19.34 -13.45 -7.11
CA LYS A 182 -20.71 -13.97 -7.25
C LYS A 182 -20.75 -15.39 -7.78
N ARG A 183 -19.64 -15.88 -8.33
CA ARG A 183 -19.50 -17.23 -8.90
C ARG A 183 -18.36 -17.96 -8.23
N GLY A 184 -18.51 -19.30 -8.07
CA GLY A 184 -17.43 -20.15 -7.63
C GLY A 184 -16.31 -20.19 -8.67
N ASN A 185 -15.08 -20.30 -8.20
CA ASN A 185 -13.89 -20.46 -9.02
C ASN A 185 -12.99 -21.57 -8.45
N VAL A 186 -12.12 -22.10 -9.31
CA VAL A 186 -11.11 -23.09 -8.97
C VAL A 186 -9.76 -22.49 -9.33
N VAL A 187 -8.78 -22.62 -8.46
CA VAL A 187 -7.43 -22.10 -8.66
C VAL A 187 -6.42 -23.23 -8.46
N GLY A 188 -5.58 -23.47 -9.46
CA GLY A 188 -4.57 -24.53 -9.39
C GLY A 188 -5.16 -25.94 -9.11
N GLY A 189 -6.42 -26.18 -9.50
CA GLY A 189 -7.12 -27.44 -9.23
C GLY A 189 -7.77 -27.52 -7.83
N MET A 190 -7.64 -26.51 -6.98
CA MET A 190 -8.26 -26.44 -5.66
C MET A 190 -9.55 -25.62 -5.68
N GLU A 191 -10.60 -26.14 -5.02
CA GLU A 191 -11.82 -25.37 -4.80
C GLU A 191 -11.56 -24.24 -3.78
N THR A 192 -11.99 -23.04 -4.14
CA THR A 192 -11.95 -21.87 -3.25
C THR A 192 -13.25 -21.76 -2.43
N ALA A 193 -13.35 -20.78 -1.53
CA ALA A 193 -14.58 -20.56 -0.77
C ALA A 193 -15.77 -20.31 -1.72
N ARG A 194 -16.92 -20.91 -1.41
CA ARG A 194 -18.17 -20.65 -2.16
C ARG A 194 -18.59 -19.20 -1.96
N PRO A 195 -19.16 -18.52 -2.96
CA PRO A 195 -19.52 -17.10 -2.87
C PRO A 195 -20.32 -16.74 -1.61
N LYS A 196 -21.29 -17.56 -1.23
CA LYS A 196 -22.12 -17.34 -0.03
C LYS A 196 -21.34 -17.41 1.28
N ASP A 197 -20.21 -18.10 1.33
CA ASP A 197 -19.38 -18.33 2.51
C ASP A 197 -18.25 -17.27 2.63
N VAL A 198 -17.95 -16.55 1.54
CA VAL A 198 -16.85 -15.56 1.50
C VAL A 198 -16.99 -14.47 2.58
N PRO A 199 -18.16 -13.79 2.75
CA PRO A 199 -18.26 -12.72 3.73
C PRO A 199 -17.96 -13.17 5.16
N ALA A 200 -18.48 -14.35 5.54
CA ALA A 200 -18.25 -14.90 6.88
C ALA A 200 -16.79 -15.29 7.09
N LYS A 201 -16.15 -15.91 6.08
CA LYS A 201 -14.73 -16.30 6.14
C LYS A 201 -13.80 -15.09 6.21
N MET A 202 -14.05 -14.06 5.39
CA MET A 202 -13.26 -12.83 5.41
C MET A 202 -13.39 -12.09 6.74
N LYS A 203 -14.61 -12.03 7.29
CA LYS A 203 -14.84 -11.43 8.62
C LYS A 203 -14.10 -12.19 9.72
N ALA A 204 -14.11 -13.52 9.70
CA ALA A 204 -13.37 -14.35 10.65
C ALA A 204 -11.86 -14.11 10.51
N LEU A 205 -11.31 -14.18 9.29
CA LEU A 205 -9.89 -13.93 9.02
C LEU A 205 -9.44 -12.55 9.53
N LEU A 206 -10.20 -11.51 9.25
CA LEU A 206 -9.89 -10.15 9.72
C LEU A 206 -9.96 -10.02 11.24
N ASN A 207 -10.98 -10.61 11.87
CA ASN A 207 -11.11 -10.58 13.32
C ASN A 207 -9.95 -11.29 14.00
N ASP A 208 -9.59 -12.49 13.54
CA ASP A 208 -8.50 -13.29 14.10
C ASP A 208 -7.15 -12.58 13.92
N TYR A 209 -6.94 -11.95 12.77
CA TYR A 209 -5.72 -11.19 12.50
C TYR A 209 -5.63 -9.92 13.37
N ASN A 210 -6.68 -9.12 13.40
CA ASN A 210 -6.70 -7.85 14.14
C ASN A 210 -6.75 -8.03 15.68
N ALA A 211 -7.12 -9.21 16.19
CA ALA A 211 -7.10 -9.51 17.61
C ALA A 211 -5.69 -9.82 18.17
N LYS A 212 -4.69 -10.00 17.29
CA LYS A 212 -3.31 -10.28 17.71
C LYS A 212 -2.65 -9.02 18.27
N GLU A 213 -2.03 -9.15 19.46
CA GLU A 213 -1.32 -8.03 20.09
C GLU A 213 0.05 -7.75 19.43
N ASN A 214 0.76 -8.80 19.02
CA ASN A 214 2.08 -8.72 18.39
C ASN A 214 2.08 -9.48 17.07
N ILE A 215 1.85 -8.74 15.98
CA ILE A 215 1.84 -9.30 14.64
C ILE A 215 3.27 -9.34 14.10
N THR A 216 3.68 -10.49 13.60
CA THR A 216 4.98 -10.74 12.99
C THR A 216 4.88 -10.93 11.48
N ILE A 217 6.03 -11.01 10.81
CA ILE A 217 6.08 -11.36 9.39
C ILE A 217 5.39 -12.71 9.09
N TYR A 218 5.50 -13.67 10.01
CA TYR A 218 4.85 -14.97 9.85
C TYR A 218 3.32 -14.87 9.89
N ASP A 219 2.78 -13.96 10.69
CA ASP A 219 1.34 -13.70 10.74
C ASP A 219 0.83 -13.04 9.47
N ILE A 220 1.62 -12.15 8.87
CA ILE A 220 1.31 -11.52 7.58
C ILE A 220 1.31 -12.57 6.47
N ILE A 221 2.31 -13.47 6.45
CA ILE A 221 2.39 -14.57 5.48
C ILE A 221 1.22 -15.55 5.66
N ALA A 222 0.86 -15.87 6.91
CA ALA A 222 -0.30 -16.71 7.20
C ALA A 222 -1.61 -16.07 6.71
N PHE A 223 -1.82 -14.78 7.03
CA PHE A 223 -2.98 -14.04 6.53
C PHE A 223 -3.04 -14.05 5.00
N HIS A 224 -1.91 -13.82 4.34
CA HIS A 224 -1.81 -13.84 2.89
C HIS A 224 -2.22 -15.22 2.32
N SER A 225 -1.73 -16.31 2.90
CA SER A 225 -2.10 -17.66 2.49
C SER A 225 -3.59 -17.94 2.70
N ASP A 226 -4.14 -17.59 3.86
CA ASP A 226 -5.56 -17.82 4.17
C ASP A 226 -6.46 -16.98 3.24
N PHE A 227 -6.06 -15.75 2.92
CA PHE A 227 -6.73 -14.89 1.95
C PHE A 227 -6.74 -15.54 0.56
N GLU A 228 -5.62 -16.06 0.09
CA GLU A 228 -5.50 -16.76 -1.20
C GLU A 228 -6.36 -18.04 -1.23
N HIS A 229 -6.48 -18.77 -0.14
CA HIS A 229 -7.36 -19.95 -0.04
C HIS A 229 -8.85 -19.60 -0.01
N ILE A 230 -9.23 -18.49 0.64
CA ILE A 230 -10.60 -17.98 0.56
C ILE A 230 -10.92 -17.54 -0.87
N HIS A 231 -9.97 -16.87 -1.50
CA HIS A 231 -10.06 -16.34 -2.85
C HIS A 231 -11.32 -15.49 -3.05
N PRO A 232 -11.42 -14.36 -2.30
CA PRO A 232 -12.70 -13.66 -2.12
C PRO A 232 -13.22 -12.98 -3.38
N PHE A 233 -12.38 -12.67 -4.35
CA PHE A 233 -12.76 -11.98 -5.58
C PHE A 233 -12.83 -12.96 -6.76
N GLN A 234 -13.44 -12.52 -7.84
CA GLN A 234 -13.55 -13.34 -9.06
C GLN A 234 -12.21 -13.46 -9.77
N ASP A 235 -11.40 -12.40 -9.74
CA ASP A 235 -10.02 -12.29 -10.22
C ASP A 235 -9.26 -11.25 -9.38
N GLY A 236 -7.93 -11.15 -9.55
CA GLY A 236 -7.11 -10.14 -8.88
C GLY A 236 -6.75 -10.45 -7.42
N ASN A 237 -7.07 -11.63 -6.89
CA ASN A 237 -6.80 -11.99 -5.50
C ASN A 237 -5.31 -11.95 -5.19
N GLY A 238 -4.44 -12.56 -6.00
CA GLY A 238 -3.00 -12.56 -5.79
C GLY A 238 -2.42 -11.15 -5.68
N ARG A 239 -2.82 -10.24 -6.55
CA ARG A 239 -2.39 -8.83 -6.51
C ARG A 239 -2.88 -8.12 -5.24
N VAL A 240 -4.16 -8.27 -4.90
CA VAL A 240 -4.71 -7.71 -3.64
C VAL A 240 -4.00 -8.30 -2.43
N GLY A 241 -3.79 -9.61 -2.36
CA GLY A 241 -3.10 -10.27 -1.25
C GLY A 241 -1.67 -9.75 -1.05
N ARG A 242 -0.91 -9.56 -2.13
CA ARG A 242 0.45 -8.99 -2.07
C ARG A 242 0.45 -7.51 -1.67
N LEU A 243 -0.54 -6.72 -2.10
CA LEU A 243 -0.71 -5.33 -1.66
C LEU A 243 -1.10 -5.24 -0.17
N ILE A 244 -1.94 -6.16 0.33
CA ILE A 244 -2.25 -6.26 1.76
C ILE A 244 -0.98 -6.57 2.55
N ALA A 245 -0.15 -7.51 2.09
CA ALA A 245 1.11 -7.85 2.74
C ALA A 245 2.05 -6.64 2.82
N LEU A 246 2.20 -5.87 1.72
CA LEU A 246 2.94 -4.61 1.72
C LEU A 246 2.39 -3.63 2.76
N LYS A 247 1.07 -3.40 2.75
CA LYS A 247 0.40 -2.48 3.68
C LYS A 247 0.68 -2.86 5.14
N GLU A 248 0.55 -4.13 5.48
CA GLU A 248 0.73 -4.59 6.86
C GLU A 248 2.20 -4.56 7.29
N CYS A 249 3.14 -4.87 6.40
CA CYS A 249 4.56 -4.66 6.67
C CYS A 249 4.86 -3.18 6.98
N LEU A 250 4.35 -2.26 6.16
CA LEU A 250 4.53 -0.82 6.37
C LEU A 250 3.86 -0.35 7.67
N ARG A 251 2.67 -0.87 8.01
CA ARG A 251 1.97 -0.54 9.27
C ARG A 251 2.77 -0.89 10.50
N LEU A 252 3.41 -2.04 10.48
CA LEU A 252 4.07 -2.65 11.64
C LEU A 252 5.56 -2.34 11.73
N GLY A 253 6.12 -1.60 10.78
CA GLY A 253 7.56 -1.33 10.73
C GLY A 253 8.38 -2.57 10.38
N ILE A 254 7.75 -3.56 9.75
CA ILE A 254 8.42 -4.77 9.25
C ILE A 254 8.92 -4.47 7.83
N VAL A 255 10.14 -4.90 7.51
CA VAL A 255 10.66 -4.81 6.14
C VAL A 255 9.70 -5.53 5.19
N PRO A 256 9.19 -4.87 4.14
CA PRO A 256 8.32 -5.51 3.17
C PRO A 256 9.02 -6.63 2.40
N PHE A 257 8.24 -7.43 1.73
CA PHE A 257 8.71 -8.38 0.72
C PHE A 257 7.91 -8.18 -0.58
N PHE A 258 8.51 -8.52 -1.68
CA PHE A 258 7.80 -8.74 -2.93
C PHE A 258 8.29 -10.04 -3.57
N ILE A 259 7.36 -10.76 -4.17
CA ILE A 259 7.68 -12.02 -4.84
C ILE A 259 8.18 -11.68 -6.25
N GLU A 260 9.43 -12.03 -6.54
CA GLU A 260 9.97 -11.89 -7.89
C GLU A 260 9.32 -12.91 -8.83
N ASP A 261 9.06 -12.53 -10.07
CA ASP A 261 8.47 -13.43 -11.08
C ASP A 261 9.29 -14.71 -11.27
N SER A 262 10.60 -14.61 -11.18
CA SER A 262 11.51 -15.76 -11.19
C SER A 262 11.22 -16.80 -10.11
N LYS A 263 10.55 -16.40 -9.02
CA LYS A 263 10.18 -17.25 -7.87
C LYS A 263 8.70 -17.71 -7.93
N LYS A 264 7.96 -17.38 -8.98
CA LYS A 264 6.55 -17.71 -9.17
C LYS A 264 6.20 -19.18 -8.86
N GLN A 265 7.03 -20.10 -9.31
CA GLN A 265 6.83 -21.54 -9.09
C GLN A 265 6.92 -21.93 -7.60
N PHE A 266 7.90 -21.35 -6.88
CA PHE A 266 8.06 -21.57 -5.44
C PHE A 266 6.91 -20.96 -4.66
N TYR A 267 6.47 -19.78 -5.05
CA TYR A 267 5.33 -19.09 -4.47
C TYR A 267 4.04 -19.90 -4.60
N TYR A 268 3.70 -20.38 -5.79
CA TYR A 268 2.51 -21.20 -5.99
C TYR A 268 2.60 -22.56 -5.28
N ARG A 269 3.79 -23.19 -5.25
CA ARG A 269 4.01 -24.39 -4.44
C ARG A 269 3.78 -24.08 -2.96
N GLY A 270 4.29 -22.97 -2.47
CA GLY A 270 4.11 -22.54 -1.09
C GLY A 270 2.65 -22.35 -0.71
N LEU A 271 1.87 -21.70 -1.57
CA LEU A 271 0.42 -21.55 -1.37
C LEU A 271 -0.30 -22.89 -1.38
N SER A 272 -0.04 -23.74 -2.37
CA SER A 272 -0.72 -25.06 -2.50
C SER A 272 -0.38 -26.02 -1.39
N GLN A 273 0.82 -25.93 -0.81
CA GLN A 273 1.31 -26.83 0.24
C GLN A 273 1.21 -26.23 1.66
N TRP A 274 0.61 -25.06 1.82
CA TRP A 274 0.59 -24.33 3.09
C TRP A 274 0.10 -25.15 4.29
N ASN A 275 -0.91 -25.98 4.10
CA ASN A 275 -1.46 -26.83 5.15
C ASN A 275 -0.58 -28.06 5.48
N VAL A 276 0.42 -28.37 4.66
CA VAL A 276 1.32 -29.50 4.82
C VAL A 276 2.70 -29.03 5.28
N GLU A 277 3.25 -28.01 4.58
CA GLU A 277 4.59 -27.47 4.84
C GLU A 277 4.60 -25.96 4.62
N LYS A 278 4.48 -25.22 5.72
CA LYS A 278 4.46 -23.75 5.71
C LYS A 278 5.79 -23.13 5.30
N GLY A 279 6.90 -23.86 5.47
CA GLY A 279 8.23 -23.40 5.14
C GLY A 279 8.36 -22.95 3.70
N TYR A 280 7.71 -23.63 2.75
CA TYR A 280 7.83 -23.28 1.33
C TYR A 280 7.39 -21.84 1.01
N LEU A 281 6.23 -21.42 1.51
CA LEU A 281 5.78 -20.04 1.31
C LEU A 281 6.59 -19.07 2.14
N THR A 282 6.86 -19.43 3.39
CA THR A 282 7.62 -18.60 4.33
C THR A 282 9.01 -18.28 3.76
N ASP A 283 9.76 -19.28 3.32
CA ASP A 283 11.09 -19.10 2.75
C ASP A 283 11.06 -18.24 1.49
N THR A 284 10.04 -18.42 0.64
CA THR A 284 9.86 -17.58 -0.57
C THR A 284 9.62 -16.12 -0.21
N CYS A 285 8.78 -15.84 0.81
CA CYS A 285 8.52 -14.48 1.27
C CYS A 285 9.74 -13.86 1.96
N LEU A 286 10.49 -14.63 2.76
CA LEU A 286 11.71 -14.15 3.41
C LEU A 286 12.83 -13.87 2.39
N ASP A 287 12.98 -14.67 1.33
CA ASP A 287 13.87 -14.37 0.21
C ASP A 287 13.49 -13.04 -0.47
N GLY A 288 12.18 -12.81 -0.67
CA GLY A 288 11.67 -11.51 -1.15
C GLY A 288 11.93 -10.36 -0.19
N GLN A 289 11.93 -10.61 1.13
CA GLN A 289 12.29 -9.62 2.14
C GLN A 289 13.79 -9.28 2.08
N ASP A 290 14.66 -10.28 1.84
CA ASP A 290 16.10 -10.04 1.67
C ASP A 290 16.39 -9.24 0.40
N THR A 291 15.63 -9.47 -0.67
CA THR A 291 15.69 -8.64 -1.87
C THR A 291 15.29 -7.19 -1.56
N PHE A 292 14.26 -6.99 -0.73
CA PHE A 292 13.85 -5.65 -0.30
C PHE A 292 14.90 -4.98 0.60
N ARG A 293 15.55 -5.72 1.50
CA ARG A 293 16.67 -5.20 2.32
C ARG A 293 17.81 -4.66 1.46
N LYS A 294 18.22 -5.42 0.43
CA LYS A 294 19.23 -4.95 -0.53
C LYS A 294 18.81 -3.67 -1.26
N LEU A 295 17.51 -3.50 -1.50
CA LEU A 295 16.99 -2.26 -2.06
C LEU A 295 17.10 -1.10 -1.06
N LEU A 296 16.80 -1.31 0.23
CA LEU A 296 16.95 -0.31 1.28
C LEU A 296 18.42 0.12 1.47
N GLU A 297 19.34 -0.84 1.48
CA GLU A 297 20.79 -0.57 1.53
C GLU A 297 21.26 0.33 0.38
N LYS A 298 20.71 0.15 -0.83
CA LYS A 298 21.01 1.00 -2.00
C LYS A 298 20.62 2.47 -1.78
N PHE A 299 19.65 2.72 -0.89
CA PHE A 299 19.16 4.07 -0.56
C PHE A 299 19.60 4.54 0.84
N ASP A 300 20.62 3.93 1.43
CA ASP A 300 21.18 4.26 2.75
C ASP A 300 20.11 4.27 3.87
N LEU A 301 19.11 3.40 3.77
CA LEU A 301 18.08 3.22 4.80
C LEU A 301 18.46 2.05 5.71
N GLU A 302 19.02 2.39 6.87
CA GLU A 302 19.26 1.43 7.96
C GLU A 302 17.97 1.20 8.77
N ILE A 303 17.66 -0.09 9.07
CA ILE A 303 16.46 -0.50 9.83
C ILE A 303 16.86 -1.46 10.93
#